data_89fc4873296097781f29754532f96c17
#
_entry.id   89fc4873296097781f29754532f96c17
#
_cell.length_a   1.000
_cell.length_b   1.000
_cell.length_c   1.000
_cell.angle_alpha   90.00
_cell.angle_beta   90.00
_cell.angle_gamma   90.00
#
_symmetry.space_group_name_H-M   'P 1'
#
loop_
_entity.id
_entity.type
_entity.pdbx_description
1 polymer ?
#
loop_
_entity_poly.entity_id
_entity_poly.type
_entity_poly.pdbx_seq_one_letter_code
_entity_poly.pdbx_strand_id
1 'polypeptide(L)'
;MKDRFSLVAIAMAGALSSCGVPAPSLSLLSAECDVQFSSGDVVRSQDVFFMASSMADCRKPELRFAPFRSNALSYGFVTPKGSEDEPWKTHDAKLLRKSDWVETLLRQVARPGANKELLVFIHGYRNDFHDGLQRAVTVRNLYPYAVPTVSIVWPSRKRYLGYIYDASSIGWAQAHIDRLLRTLVQGTDNITLVAHSMGGRALIGAVERLNLEDEAAASRIRKIILVSPDVDRDRVLRDKGSVEALLHGGRSVTIYSSHEDFPLRTSRRLHGYSRLGSSDCRYSVNYEERDRGRYGECHLGPDLPGLSIVETSDAASGGFNRHSDVFDTCIGRADLKAVLTDEPTPWRERVEPRDGRTGYRLTRAAYEAERGDCPD
;
A
#
# COMPACT_ATOMS: atom_id res chain seq x y z
N MET A 1 35.46 -38.73 -9.88
CA MET A 1 34.84 -37.73 -9.00
C MET A 1 35.03 -36.29 -9.52
N LYS A 2 35.25 -36.10 -10.84
CA LYS A 2 35.47 -34.76 -11.48
C LYS A 2 34.30 -34.27 -12.38
N ASP A 3 33.36 -35.14 -12.73
CA ASP A 3 32.34 -34.78 -13.74
C ASP A 3 30.97 -34.30 -13.19
N ARG A 4 30.78 -34.28 -11.87
CA ARG A 4 29.51 -33.79 -11.27
C ARG A 4 29.45 -32.27 -11.04
N PHE A 5 30.61 -31.60 -11.02
CA PHE A 5 30.63 -30.13 -10.83
C PHE A 5 30.32 -29.33 -12.09
N SER A 6 30.62 -29.89 -13.26
CA SER A 6 30.36 -29.19 -14.54
C SER A 6 28.88 -29.06 -14.91
N LEU A 7 28.06 -30.06 -14.56
CA LEU A 7 26.62 -30.05 -14.88
C LEU A 7 25.82 -29.05 -14.00
N VAL A 8 26.23 -28.85 -12.72
CA VAL A 8 25.58 -27.87 -11.84
C VAL A 8 25.91 -26.44 -12.27
N ALA A 9 27.12 -26.18 -12.73
CA ALA A 9 27.51 -24.83 -13.18
C ALA A 9 26.77 -24.43 -14.48
N ILE A 10 26.53 -25.36 -15.39
CA ILE A 10 25.78 -25.10 -16.64
C ILE A 10 24.30 -24.87 -16.36
N ALA A 11 23.71 -25.59 -15.38
CA ALA A 11 22.31 -25.36 -14.99
C ALA A 11 22.10 -24.01 -14.29
N MET A 12 23.09 -23.54 -13.51
CA MET A 12 23.02 -22.19 -12.90
C MET A 12 23.23 -21.07 -13.93
N ALA A 13 24.10 -21.24 -14.91
CA ALA A 13 24.31 -20.26 -15.98
C ALA A 13 23.06 -20.12 -16.86
N GLY A 14 22.36 -21.23 -17.14
CA GLY A 14 21.11 -21.23 -17.90
C GLY A 14 19.96 -20.56 -17.16
N ALA A 15 19.89 -20.68 -15.83
CA ALA A 15 18.86 -20.03 -14.99
C ALA A 15 19.07 -18.51 -14.87
N LEU A 16 20.31 -18.03 -14.94
CA LEU A 16 20.61 -16.60 -14.88
C LEU A 16 20.34 -15.86 -16.20
N SER A 17 20.45 -16.56 -17.35
CA SER A 17 20.16 -15.95 -18.65
C SER A 17 18.67 -15.79 -18.95
N SER A 18 17.79 -16.51 -18.25
CA SER A 18 16.33 -16.38 -18.42
C SER A 18 15.70 -15.24 -17.59
N CYS A 19 16.43 -14.62 -16.68
CA CYS A 19 15.98 -13.48 -15.90
C CYS A 19 16.14 -12.12 -16.59
N GLY A 20 16.81 -12.08 -17.72
CA GLY A 20 16.96 -10.88 -18.54
C GLY A 20 15.74 -10.70 -19.45
N VAL A 21 14.68 -10.04 -18.99
CA VAL A 21 13.79 -9.36 -19.94
C VAL A 21 14.67 -8.33 -20.63
N PRO A 22 14.89 -8.40 -21.97
CA PRO A 22 15.65 -7.37 -22.65
C PRO A 22 15.02 -6.02 -22.30
N ALA A 23 15.80 -5.11 -21.74
CA ALA A 23 15.35 -3.75 -21.58
C ALA A 23 14.91 -3.29 -22.97
N PRO A 24 13.69 -2.74 -23.14
CA PRO A 24 13.33 -2.16 -24.43
C PRO A 24 14.42 -1.13 -24.75
N SER A 25 14.82 -1.08 -26.01
CA SER A 25 15.76 -0.05 -26.43
C SER A 25 15.18 1.30 -25.97
N LEU A 26 15.94 2.11 -25.25
CA LEU A 26 15.51 3.43 -24.78
C LEU A 26 14.98 4.31 -25.92
N SER A 27 15.35 4.01 -27.17
CA SER A 27 14.81 4.65 -28.37
C SER A 27 13.33 4.37 -28.65
N LEU A 28 12.72 3.36 -27.99
CA LEU A 28 11.30 3.04 -28.17
C LEU A 28 10.42 3.64 -27.08
N LEU A 29 11.01 4.10 -25.98
CA LEU A 29 10.33 4.83 -24.92
C LEU A 29 10.81 6.27 -25.01
N SER A 30 10.03 7.15 -25.62
CA SER A 30 10.35 8.55 -25.68
C SER A 30 10.48 9.08 -24.24
N ALA A 31 11.66 9.60 -23.89
CA ALA A 31 11.85 10.27 -22.60
C ALA A 31 11.05 11.58 -22.51
N GLU A 32 10.65 12.11 -23.64
CA GLU A 32 9.84 13.30 -23.80
C GLU A 32 8.56 12.91 -24.57
N CYS A 33 7.55 12.49 -23.79
CA CYS A 33 6.22 12.50 -24.33
C CYS A 33 5.85 13.97 -24.58
N ASP A 34 5.44 14.29 -25.80
CA ASP A 34 4.74 15.54 -26.12
C ASP A 34 3.38 15.52 -25.40
N VAL A 35 3.45 15.48 -24.08
CA VAL A 35 2.26 15.43 -23.26
C VAL A 35 1.72 16.83 -23.19
N GLN A 36 0.61 17.04 -23.86
CA GLN A 36 -0.17 18.27 -23.69
C GLN A 36 -0.65 18.31 -22.25
N PHE A 37 0.00 19.13 -21.44
CA PHE A 37 -0.49 19.42 -20.09
C PHE A 37 -1.85 20.12 -20.26
N SER A 38 -2.87 19.55 -19.65
CA SER A 38 -4.19 20.13 -19.63
C SER A 38 -4.15 21.48 -18.93
N SER A 39 -4.25 22.55 -19.69
CA SER A 39 -4.47 23.89 -19.13
C SER A 39 -5.97 24.16 -19.20
N GLY A 40 -6.61 24.35 -18.04
CA GLY A 40 -8.02 24.72 -17.94
C GLY A 40 -9.02 23.58 -17.69
N ASP A 41 -8.58 22.34 -17.53
CA ASP A 41 -9.48 21.26 -17.10
C ASP A 41 -9.94 21.47 -15.66
N VAL A 42 -11.27 21.43 -15.48
CA VAL A 42 -11.87 21.51 -14.15
C VAL A 42 -11.72 20.14 -13.47
N VAL A 43 -10.88 20.06 -12.44
CA VAL A 43 -10.77 18.88 -11.60
C VAL A 43 -12.03 18.76 -10.74
N ARG A 44 -12.69 17.63 -10.81
CA ARG A 44 -13.94 17.34 -10.10
C ARG A 44 -13.65 16.75 -8.73
N SER A 45 -14.63 16.78 -7.85
CA SER A 45 -14.52 16.20 -6.51
C SER A 45 -14.30 14.69 -6.49
N GLN A 46 -14.68 14.01 -7.55
CA GLN A 46 -14.52 12.56 -7.73
C GLN A 46 -13.19 12.17 -8.36
N ASP A 47 -12.39 13.13 -8.82
CA ASP A 47 -11.12 12.84 -9.45
C ASP A 47 -10.09 12.36 -8.43
N VAL A 48 -9.25 11.42 -8.84
CA VAL A 48 -8.15 10.90 -8.04
C VAL A 48 -6.85 11.43 -8.62
N PHE A 49 -6.09 12.13 -7.84
CA PHE A 49 -4.77 12.62 -8.20
C PHE A 49 -3.74 11.49 -8.18
N PHE A 50 -2.70 11.61 -8.97
CA PHE A 50 -1.59 10.69 -8.91
C PHE A 50 -0.23 11.39 -9.04
N MET A 51 0.78 10.77 -8.45
CA MET A 51 2.18 10.97 -8.78
C MET A 51 2.76 9.63 -9.25
N ALA A 52 3.33 9.60 -10.44
CA ALA A 52 3.97 8.41 -11.00
C ALA A 52 5.47 8.62 -11.16
N SER A 53 6.25 7.66 -10.63
CA SER A 53 7.69 7.55 -10.83
C SER A 53 8.06 6.46 -11.85
N SER A 54 7.06 5.96 -12.55
CA SER A 54 7.19 5.08 -13.70
C SER A 54 7.38 5.88 -14.98
N MET A 55 8.07 5.32 -15.97
CA MET A 55 8.31 5.95 -17.25
C MET A 55 7.00 6.02 -18.06
N ALA A 56 6.61 7.21 -18.51
CA ALA A 56 5.46 7.39 -19.37
C ALA A 56 5.69 6.69 -20.74
N ASP A 57 4.70 5.96 -21.22
CA ASP A 57 4.72 5.26 -22.52
C ASP A 57 3.82 5.99 -23.52
N CYS A 58 4.42 6.77 -24.40
CA CYS A 58 3.75 7.62 -25.37
C CYS A 58 3.56 6.97 -26.75
N ARG A 59 3.84 5.69 -26.90
CA ARG A 59 3.64 4.95 -28.16
C ARG A 59 2.16 4.78 -28.52
N LYS A 60 1.27 5.05 -27.58
CA LYS A 60 -0.20 5.00 -27.76
C LYS A 60 -0.81 6.35 -27.41
N PRO A 61 -1.96 6.69 -28.01
CA PRO A 61 -2.63 7.95 -27.72
C PRO A 61 -3.14 8.06 -26.26
N GLU A 62 -3.31 6.90 -25.59
CA GLU A 62 -3.74 6.86 -24.18
C GLU A 62 -2.52 6.95 -23.26
N LEU A 63 -2.62 7.72 -22.20
CA LEU A 63 -1.57 7.79 -21.18
C LEU A 63 -1.38 6.42 -20.54
N ARG A 64 -0.17 5.90 -20.66
CA ARG A 64 0.28 4.64 -20.04
C ARG A 64 1.61 4.84 -19.36
N PHE A 65 1.91 3.95 -18.45
CA PHE A 65 3.21 3.91 -17.79
C PHE A 65 3.83 2.53 -17.95
N ALA A 66 5.08 2.52 -18.41
CA ALA A 66 5.88 1.31 -18.45
C ALA A 66 6.48 1.04 -17.06
N PRO A 67 6.73 -0.22 -16.68
CA PRO A 67 7.26 -0.57 -15.36
C PRO A 67 8.77 -0.29 -15.26
N PHE A 68 9.21 0.87 -15.73
CA PHE A 68 10.60 1.33 -15.66
C PHE A 68 10.69 2.59 -14.83
N ARG A 69 11.79 2.74 -14.11
CA ARG A 69 12.09 3.90 -13.27
C ARG A 69 12.24 5.16 -14.10
N SER A 70 11.64 6.26 -13.67
CA SER A 70 11.80 7.57 -14.26
C SER A 70 12.18 8.59 -13.21
N ASN A 71 13.25 9.35 -13.44
CA ASN A 71 13.59 10.50 -12.62
C ASN A 71 12.67 11.71 -12.92
N ALA A 72 12.08 11.75 -14.11
CA ALA A 72 11.05 12.70 -14.45
C ALA A 72 9.69 12.16 -13.90
N LEU A 73 9.21 12.78 -12.81
CA LEU A 73 7.94 12.41 -12.21
C LEU A 73 6.79 12.97 -13.01
N SER A 74 5.76 12.14 -13.20
CA SER A 74 4.51 12.55 -13.80
C SER A 74 3.47 12.84 -12.71
N TYR A 75 2.76 13.95 -12.85
CA TYR A 75 1.69 14.39 -11.98
C TYR A 75 0.41 14.52 -12.78
N GLY A 76 -0.72 14.16 -12.23
CA GLY A 76 -1.97 14.24 -12.95
C GLY A 76 -3.16 13.82 -12.10
N PHE A 77 -4.28 13.65 -12.78
CA PHE A 77 -5.49 13.10 -12.18
C PHE A 77 -6.21 12.18 -13.16
N VAL A 78 -7.09 11.38 -12.62
CA VAL A 78 -7.99 10.52 -13.37
C VAL A 78 -9.41 10.79 -12.91
N THR A 79 -10.35 10.78 -13.84
CA THR A 79 -11.78 10.84 -13.56
C THR A 79 -12.33 9.42 -13.58
N PRO A 80 -12.69 8.83 -12.42
CA PRO A 80 -13.33 7.53 -12.38
C PRO A 80 -14.64 7.55 -13.15
N LYS A 81 -14.87 6.55 -14.01
CA LYS A 81 -16.13 6.35 -14.73
C LYS A 81 -16.67 4.96 -14.41
N GLY A 82 -17.96 4.89 -14.15
CA GLY A 82 -18.66 3.62 -13.94
C GLY A 82 -18.84 3.22 -12.49
N SER A 83 -19.44 2.04 -12.30
CA SER A 83 -19.58 1.36 -11.04
C SER A 83 -18.26 0.70 -10.61
N GLU A 84 -18.23 0.16 -9.39
CA GLU A 84 -17.08 -0.62 -8.88
C GLU A 84 -16.65 -1.76 -9.82
N ASP A 85 -17.60 -2.26 -10.64
CA ASP A 85 -17.42 -3.41 -11.54
C ASP A 85 -16.89 -3.02 -12.93
N GLU A 86 -16.94 -1.73 -13.32
CA GLU A 86 -16.40 -1.28 -14.60
C GLU A 86 -15.06 -0.56 -14.43
N PRO A 87 -13.95 -1.17 -14.86
CA PRO A 87 -12.65 -0.53 -14.77
C PRO A 87 -12.64 0.72 -15.68
N TRP A 88 -12.37 1.88 -15.08
CA TRP A 88 -12.16 3.11 -15.85
C TRP A 88 -10.96 2.96 -16.79
N LYS A 89 -10.99 3.67 -17.91
CA LYS A 89 -9.99 3.56 -18.97
C LYS A 89 -8.81 4.51 -18.73
N THR A 90 -7.60 4.07 -19.03
CA THR A 90 -6.37 4.86 -18.85
C THR A 90 -6.35 6.16 -19.66
N HIS A 91 -7.14 6.27 -20.74
CA HIS A 91 -7.24 7.49 -21.53
C HIS A 91 -7.98 8.64 -20.83
N ASP A 92 -8.64 8.39 -19.70
CA ASP A 92 -9.24 9.41 -18.85
C ASP A 92 -8.21 10.09 -17.92
N ALA A 93 -6.97 9.62 -17.93
CA ALA A 93 -5.89 10.21 -17.15
C ALA A 93 -5.34 11.46 -17.85
N LYS A 94 -5.16 12.54 -17.10
CA LYS A 94 -4.63 13.81 -17.57
C LYS A 94 -3.39 14.19 -16.79
N LEU A 95 -2.40 14.76 -17.48
CA LEU A 95 -1.18 15.25 -16.85
C LEU A 95 -1.28 16.74 -16.53
N LEU A 96 -0.67 17.11 -15.41
CA LEU A 96 -0.53 18.49 -14.95
C LEU A 96 0.95 18.80 -14.69
N ARG A 97 1.31 20.07 -14.84
CA ARG A 97 2.59 20.54 -14.27
C ARG A 97 2.55 20.38 -12.75
N LYS A 98 3.69 20.10 -12.14
CA LYS A 98 3.75 19.89 -10.68
C LYS A 98 3.14 21.05 -9.88
N SER A 99 3.42 22.30 -10.27
CA SER A 99 2.84 23.51 -9.65
C SER A 99 1.31 23.47 -9.65
N ASP A 100 0.75 23.26 -10.84
CA ASP A 100 -0.69 23.27 -11.08
C ASP A 100 -1.38 22.10 -10.37
N TRP A 101 -0.68 20.95 -10.31
CA TRP A 101 -1.13 19.76 -9.59
C TRP A 101 -1.24 20.04 -8.09
N VAL A 102 -0.18 20.61 -7.47
CA VAL A 102 -0.18 20.94 -6.03
C VAL A 102 -1.26 21.97 -5.73
N GLU A 103 -1.33 23.07 -6.49
CA GLU A 103 -2.32 24.10 -6.27
C GLU A 103 -3.76 23.56 -6.40
N THR A 104 -4.01 22.73 -7.41
CA THR A 104 -5.34 22.15 -7.64
C THR A 104 -5.71 21.17 -6.54
N LEU A 105 -4.77 20.31 -6.10
CA LEU A 105 -4.99 19.42 -4.98
C LEU A 105 -5.34 20.19 -3.69
N LEU A 106 -4.58 21.24 -3.36
CA LEU A 106 -4.83 22.04 -2.16
C LEU A 106 -6.18 22.77 -2.21
N ARG A 107 -6.60 23.25 -3.38
CA ARG A 107 -7.95 23.79 -3.56
C ARG A 107 -9.03 22.73 -3.30
N GLN A 108 -8.82 21.48 -3.73
CA GLN A 108 -9.77 20.40 -3.45
C GLN A 108 -9.82 20.05 -1.96
N VAL A 109 -8.69 20.06 -1.25
CA VAL A 109 -8.63 19.83 0.19
C VAL A 109 -9.34 20.97 0.98
N ALA A 110 -9.17 22.20 0.54
CA ALA A 110 -9.80 23.36 1.17
C ALA A 110 -11.31 23.52 0.86
N ARG A 111 -11.84 22.73 -0.07
CA ARG A 111 -13.23 22.81 -0.51
C ARG A 111 -14.20 22.49 0.64
N PRO A 112 -15.33 23.21 0.75
CA PRO A 112 -16.40 22.84 1.66
C PRO A 112 -16.85 21.38 1.46
N GLY A 113 -16.99 20.63 2.56
CA GLY A 113 -17.39 19.21 2.52
C GLY A 113 -16.24 18.21 2.30
N ALA A 114 -15.00 18.65 2.11
CA ALA A 114 -13.83 17.77 2.07
C ALA A 114 -13.23 17.48 3.47
N ASN A 115 -13.80 18.05 4.54
CA ASN A 115 -13.33 17.92 5.91
C ASN A 115 -11.84 18.28 6.13
N LYS A 116 -11.24 19.00 5.17
CA LYS A 116 -9.78 19.28 5.11
C LYS A 116 -8.93 18.02 5.19
N GLU A 117 -9.49 16.88 4.87
CA GLU A 117 -8.80 15.58 4.85
C GLU A 117 -8.16 15.32 3.51
N LEU A 118 -7.02 14.64 3.53
CA LEU A 118 -6.32 14.14 2.36
C LEU A 118 -6.03 12.66 2.53
N LEU A 119 -6.52 11.85 1.61
CA LEU A 119 -6.18 10.43 1.53
C LEU A 119 -4.97 10.22 0.59
N VAL A 120 -3.96 9.51 1.08
CA VAL A 120 -2.80 9.10 0.27
C VAL A 120 -2.72 7.59 0.23
N PHE A 121 -2.68 7.01 -0.95
CA PHE A 121 -2.61 5.57 -1.17
C PHE A 121 -1.31 5.16 -1.88
N ILE A 122 -0.63 4.12 -1.36
CA ILE A 122 0.58 3.54 -1.95
C ILE A 122 0.30 2.07 -2.29
N HIS A 123 0.34 1.75 -3.59
CA HIS A 123 0.06 0.38 -4.03
C HIS A 123 1.17 -0.63 -3.71
N GLY A 124 0.81 -1.90 -3.80
CA GLY A 124 1.70 -3.02 -3.51
C GLY A 124 2.43 -3.59 -4.74
N TYR A 125 3.07 -4.72 -4.50
CA TYR A 125 3.70 -5.57 -5.51
C TYR A 125 2.71 -5.98 -6.61
N ARG A 126 3.23 -6.09 -7.82
CA ARG A 126 2.47 -6.60 -9.00
C ARG A 126 1.29 -5.74 -9.45
N ASN A 127 1.25 -4.48 -9.04
CA ASN A 127 0.26 -3.52 -9.50
C ASN A 127 0.87 -2.59 -10.53
N ASP A 128 0.24 -2.44 -11.68
CA ASP A 128 0.58 -1.41 -12.65
C ASP A 128 -0.09 -0.06 -12.30
N PHE A 129 0.05 0.92 -13.17
CA PHE A 129 -0.58 2.24 -13.00
C PHE A 129 -2.09 2.15 -12.80
N HIS A 130 -2.74 1.31 -13.62
CA HIS A 130 -4.18 1.13 -13.56
C HIS A 130 -4.62 0.47 -12.24
N ASP A 131 -3.97 -0.63 -11.85
CA ASP A 131 -4.30 -1.36 -10.62
C ASP A 131 -4.13 -0.45 -9.38
N GLY A 132 -3.03 0.34 -9.33
CA GLY A 132 -2.76 1.25 -8.23
C GLY A 132 -3.80 2.34 -8.08
N LEU A 133 -4.26 2.89 -9.19
CA LEU A 133 -5.31 3.92 -9.18
C LEU A 133 -6.69 3.34 -8.88
N GLN A 134 -7.03 2.19 -9.46
CA GLN A 134 -8.29 1.51 -9.17
C GLN A 134 -8.42 1.22 -7.68
N ARG A 135 -7.35 0.75 -7.04
CA ARG A 135 -7.34 0.49 -5.60
C ARG A 135 -7.49 1.78 -4.78
N ALA A 136 -6.85 2.88 -5.20
CA ALA A 136 -7.04 4.19 -4.56
C ALA A 136 -8.50 4.67 -4.65
N VAL A 137 -9.16 4.45 -5.80
CA VAL A 137 -10.59 4.74 -6.00
C VAL A 137 -11.44 3.88 -5.06
N THR A 138 -11.16 2.56 -4.96
CA THR A 138 -11.88 1.66 -4.04
C THR A 138 -11.81 2.18 -2.60
N VAL A 139 -10.62 2.53 -2.10
CA VAL A 139 -10.45 3.06 -0.74
C VAL A 139 -11.16 4.40 -0.56
N ARG A 140 -11.05 5.31 -1.53
CA ARG A 140 -11.76 6.59 -1.49
C ARG A 140 -13.28 6.43 -1.42
N ASN A 141 -13.84 5.47 -2.15
CA ASN A 141 -15.28 5.22 -2.20
C ASN A 141 -15.86 4.68 -0.88
N LEU A 142 -15.01 4.28 0.07
CA LEU A 142 -15.45 3.92 1.43
C LEU A 142 -15.80 5.14 2.28
N TYR A 143 -15.35 6.35 1.91
CA TYR A 143 -15.77 7.56 2.58
C TYR A 143 -17.20 7.96 2.18
N PRO A 144 -18.01 8.46 3.12
CA PRO A 144 -19.37 8.93 2.82
C PRO A 144 -19.37 10.31 2.12
N TYR A 145 -18.19 10.90 1.92
CA TYR A 145 -17.99 12.19 1.24
C TYR A 145 -16.79 12.12 0.30
N ALA A 146 -16.71 13.08 -0.61
CA ALA A 146 -15.62 13.13 -1.57
C ALA A 146 -14.33 13.64 -0.92
N VAL A 147 -13.49 12.73 -0.42
CA VAL A 147 -12.16 13.03 0.10
C VAL A 147 -11.17 13.18 -1.05
N PRO A 148 -10.41 14.29 -1.14
CA PRO A 148 -9.30 14.41 -2.06
C PRO A 148 -8.30 13.26 -1.86
N THR A 149 -7.92 12.62 -2.95
CA THR A 149 -7.14 11.38 -2.89
C THR A 149 -5.93 11.46 -3.82
N VAL A 150 -4.77 11.05 -3.32
CA VAL A 150 -3.53 10.93 -4.09
C VAL A 150 -3.10 9.47 -4.12
N SER A 151 -2.97 8.90 -5.32
CA SER A 151 -2.34 7.60 -5.55
C SER A 151 -0.86 7.79 -5.89
N ILE A 152 0.02 7.16 -5.13
CA ILE A 152 1.45 7.12 -5.42
C ILE A 152 1.73 5.86 -6.23
N VAL A 153 2.14 6.06 -7.49
CA VAL A 153 2.40 4.98 -8.43
C VAL A 153 3.92 4.84 -8.65
N TRP A 154 4.46 3.74 -8.19
CA TRP A 154 5.87 3.39 -8.35
C TRP A 154 6.06 2.28 -9.39
N PRO A 155 7.26 2.12 -10.02
CA PRO A 155 7.46 1.15 -11.09
C PRO A 155 7.41 -0.29 -10.57
N SER A 156 6.28 -0.95 -10.77
CA SER A 156 6.05 -2.36 -10.44
C SER A 156 5.72 -3.16 -11.69
N ARG A 157 6.20 -4.40 -11.76
CA ARG A 157 5.96 -5.30 -12.87
C ARG A 157 4.75 -6.18 -12.58
N LYS A 158 3.81 -6.24 -13.51
CA LYS A 158 2.63 -7.11 -13.40
C LYS A 158 2.98 -8.60 -13.66
N ARG A 159 4.03 -9.13 -12.98
CA ARG A 159 4.54 -10.51 -13.17
C ARG A 159 4.85 -11.18 -11.84
N TYR A 160 4.50 -12.45 -11.71
CA TYR A 160 4.76 -13.23 -10.49
C TYR A 160 6.25 -13.37 -10.14
N LEU A 161 7.12 -13.44 -11.13
CA LEU A 161 8.57 -13.51 -10.93
C LEU A 161 9.25 -12.14 -10.78
N GLY A 162 8.47 -11.05 -10.71
CA GLY A 162 8.97 -9.69 -10.60
C GLY A 162 9.29 -9.22 -9.18
N TYR A 163 9.19 -10.07 -8.16
CA TYR A 163 9.29 -9.66 -6.76
C TYR A 163 10.60 -8.92 -6.41
N ILE A 164 11.74 -9.46 -6.82
CA ILE A 164 13.07 -8.85 -6.56
C ILE A 164 13.21 -7.51 -7.28
N TYR A 165 12.69 -7.43 -8.52
CA TYR A 165 12.66 -6.18 -9.27
C TYR A 165 11.82 -5.13 -8.55
N ASP A 166 10.62 -5.49 -8.13
CA ASP A 166 9.69 -4.59 -7.45
C ASP A 166 10.23 -4.16 -6.08
N ALA A 167 10.87 -5.07 -5.33
CA ALA A 167 11.55 -4.75 -4.08
C ALA A 167 12.68 -3.72 -4.26
N SER A 168 13.45 -3.84 -5.35
CA SER A 168 14.45 -2.85 -5.72
C SER A 168 13.83 -1.53 -6.20
N SER A 169 12.70 -1.59 -6.91
CA SER A 169 12.03 -0.41 -7.46
C SER A 169 11.36 0.45 -6.39
N ILE A 170 10.70 -0.17 -5.40
CA ILE A 170 10.11 0.59 -4.29
C ILE A 170 11.19 1.26 -3.43
N GLY A 171 12.33 0.60 -3.21
CA GLY A 171 13.48 1.21 -2.54
C GLY A 171 14.04 2.41 -3.31
N TRP A 172 14.12 2.31 -4.64
CA TRP A 172 14.51 3.43 -5.48
C TRP A 172 13.48 4.58 -5.44
N ALA A 173 12.19 4.27 -5.45
CA ALA A 173 11.12 5.27 -5.41
C ALA A 173 11.02 6.00 -4.07
N GLN A 174 11.67 5.49 -3.02
CA GLN A 174 11.59 6.03 -1.66
C GLN A 174 11.82 7.54 -1.59
N ALA A 175 12.89 8.04 -2.19
CA ALA A 175 13.21 9.47 -2.17
C ALA A 175 12.15 10.36 -2.86
N HIS A 176 11.43 9.81 -3.83
CA HIS A 176 10.32 10.51 -4.49
C HIS A 176 9.09 10.56 -3.57
N ILE A 177 8.81 9.47 -2.87
CA ILE A 177 7.70 9.35 -1.91
C ILE A 177 7.94 10.28 -0.72
N ASP A 178 9.17 10.32 -0.19
CA ASP A 178 9.56 11.22 0.90
C ASP A 178 9.34 12.70 0.54
N ARG A 179 9.79 13.11 -0.66
CA ARG A 179 9.59 14.48 -1.15
C ARG A 179 8.13 14.83 -1.36
N LEU A 180 7.34 13.88 -1.88
CA LEU A 180 5.91 14.10 -2.06
C LEU A 180 5.23 14.26 -0.71
N LEU A 181 5.49 13.36 0.26
CA LEU A 181 4.88 13.42 1.58
C LEU A 181 5.20 14.76 2.28
N ARG A 182 6.45 15.24 2.21
CA ARG A 182 6.82 16.58 2.69
C ARG A 182 6.02 17.71 2.04
N THR A 183 5.72 17.58 0.76
CA THR A 183 4.89 18.58 0.06
C THR A 183 3.45 18.53 0.56
N LEU A 184 2.89 17.34 0.72
CA LEU A 184 1.49 17.14 1.10
C LEU A 184 1.21 17.60 2.54
N VAL A 185 2.12 17.32 3.48
CA VAL A 185 1.97 17.73 4.88
C VAL A 185 1.98 19.25 5.06
N GLN A 186 2.47 20.03 4.09
CA GLN A 186 2.37 21.49 4.16
C GLN A 186 0.97 22.02 3.79
N GLY A 187 0.14 21.19 3.19
CA GLY A 187 -1.14 21.60 2.61
C GLY A 187 -2.38 21.31 3.45
N THR A 188 -2.28 20.46 4.47
CA THR A 188 -3.42 20.09 5.32
C THR A 188 -2.98 19.52 6.66
N ASP A 189 -3.80 19.65 7.67
CA ASP A 189 -3.56 19.15 9.02
C ASP A 189 -4.22 17.78 9.29
N ASN A 190 -4.82 17.18 8.28
CA ASN A 190 -5.53 15.90 8.39
C ASN A 190 -5.18 14.98 7.21
N ILE A 191 -4.14 14.16 7.39
CA ILE A 191 -3.70 13.20 6.37
C ILE A 191 -3.91 11.78 6.87
N THR A 192 -4.62 11.02 6.05
CA THR A 192 -4.75 9.56 6.18
C THR A 192 -3.84 8.88 5.15
N LEU A 193 -2.92 8.05 5.62
CA LEU A 193 -2.01 7.27 4.78
C LEU A 193 -2.45 5.81 4.74
N VAL A 194 -2.64 5.27 3.55
CA VAL A 194 -2.97 3.86 3.34
C VAL A 194 -1.90 3.24 2.44
N ALA A 195 -1.34 2.13 2.85
CA ALA A 195 -0.42 1.36 2.01
C ALA A 195 -0.76 -0.12 1.98
N HIS A 196 -0.62 -0.71 0.80
CA HIS A 196 -0.82 -2.13 0.57
C HIS A 196 0.51 -2.85 0.35
N SER A 197 0.68 -4.00 0.99
CA SER A 197 1.76 -4.94 0.71
C SER A 197 3.15 -4.26 0.76
N MET A 198 3.91 -4.35 -0.33
CA MET A 198 5.25 -3.77 -0.47
C MET A 198 5.25 -2.23 -0.36
N GLY A 199 4.13 -1.56 -0.67
CA GLY A 199 3.97 -0.12 -0.46
C GLY A 199 4.14 0.30 1.01
N GLY A 200 3.86 -0.60 1.95
CA GLY A 200 4.10 -0.39 3.38
C GLY A 200 5.57 -0.11 3.72
N ARG A 201 6.53 -0.67 2.95
CA ARG A 201 7.96 -0.39 3.15
C ARG A 201 8.28 1.09 2.95
N ALA A 202 7.76 1.65 1.86
CA ALA A 202 7.99 3.04 1.52
C ALA A 202 7.24 4.00 2.45
N LEU A 203 6.01 3.67 2.82
CA LEU A 203 5.23 4.47 3.76
C LEU A 203 5.92 4.58 5.10
N ILE A 204 6.30 3.46 5.71
CA ILE A 204 6.99 3.43 7.01
C ILE A 204 8.27 4.26 6.94
N GLY A 205 9.12 4.03 5.93
CA GLY A 205 10.36 4.78 5.78
C GLY A 205 10.15 6.28 5.56
N ALA A 206 9.07 6.69 4.88
CA ALA A 206 8.75 8.10 4.67
C ALA A 206 8.27 8.78 5.97
N VAL A 207 7.45 8.09 6.77
CA VAL A 207 6.99 8.60 8.07
C VAL A 207 8.14 8.69 9.07
N GLU A 208 9.00 7.67 9.15
CA GLU A 208 10.20 7.69 9.99
C GLU A 208 11.09 8.90 9.68
N ARG A 209 11.37 9.15 8.39
CA ARG A 209 12.19 10.29 7.98
C ARG A 209 11.51 11.62 8.26
N LEU A 210 10.22 11.73 7.97
CA LEU A 210 9.49 12.97 8.22
C LEU A 210 9.47 13.33 9.71
N ASN A 211 9.31 12.34 10.60
CA ASN A 211 9.40 12.57 12.05
C ASN A 211 10.77 13.12 12.47
N LEU A 212 11.86 12.64 11.86
CA LEU A 212 13.21 13.08 12.17
C LEU A 212 13.54 14.47 11.61
N GLU A 213 12.98 14.81 10.45
CA GLU A 213 13.29 16.04 9.72
C GLU A 213 12.36 17.21 10.13
N ASP A 214 11.07 16.94 10.35
CA ASP A 214 10.04 17.94 10.67
C ASP A 214 8.88 17.28 11.45
N GLU A 215 9.07 17.18 12.75
CA GLU A 215 8.10 16.57 13.67
C GLU A 215 6.75 17.32 13.64
N ALA A 216 6.78 18.65 13.54
CA ALA A 216 5.56 19.46 13.49
C ALA A 216 4.75 19.18 12.21
N ALA A 217 5.42 19.06 11.06
CA ALA A 217 4.74 18.65 9.83
C ALA A 217 4.27 17.20 9.90
N ALA A 218 5.07 16.33 10.50
CA ALA A 218 4.68 14.93 10.68
C ALA A 218 3.41 14.77 11.52
N SER A 219 3.16 15.63 12.51
CA SER A 219 1.95 15.58 13.34
C SER A 219 0.64 15.80 12.58
N ARG A 220 0.71 16.28 11.33
CA ARG A 220 -0.44 16.44 10.42
C ARG A 220 -0.94 15.11 9.83
N ILE A 221 -0.13 14.06 9.93
CA ILE A 221 -0.58 12.71 9.63
C ILE A 221 -1.37 12.22 10.85
N ARG A 222 -2.64 11.94 10.66
CA ARG A 222 -3.54 11.52 11.74
C ARG A 222 -3.73 10.01 11.79
N LYS A 223 -3.72 9.37 10.63
CA LYS A 223 -4.08 7.97 10.49
C LYS A 223 -3.13 7.25 9.54
N ILE A 224 -2.69 6.06 9.93
CA ILE A 224 -1.87 5.17 9.11
C ILE A 224 -2.54 3.81 9.06
N ILE A 225 -2.81 3.31 7.87
CA ILE A 225 -3.43 2.00 7.64
C ILE A 225 -2.50 1.18 6.75
N LEU A 226 -2.06 0.04 7.26
CA LEU A 226 -1.19 -0.90 6.57
C LEU A 226 -1.99 -2.18 6.28
N VAL A 227 -2.29 -2.43 5.01
CA VAL A 227 -3.05 -3.61 4.59
C VAL A 227 -2.07 -4.66 4.07
N SER A 228 -2.05 -5.83 4.69
CA SER A 228 -1.15 -6.95 4.35
C SER A 228 0.30 -6.51 4.11
N PRO A 229 0.93 -5.71 5.02
CA PRO A 229 2.21 -5.08 4.76
C PRO A 229 3.35 -6.12 4.63
N ASP A 230 4.06 -6.06 3.50
CA ASP A 230 5.24 -6.89 3.23
C ASP A 230 6.51 -6.24 3.81
N VAL A 231 6.54 -6.10 5.11
CA VAL A 231 7.63 -5.53 5.89
C VAL A 231 8.08 -6.55 6.93
N ASP A 232 9.34 -6.52 7.31
CA ASP A 232 9.84 -7.34 8.41
C ASP A 232 9.08 -7.00 9.70
N ARG A 233 8.49 -8.03 10.32
CA ARG A 233 7.63 -7.88 11.49
C ARG A 233 8.40 -7.37 12.70
N ASP A 234 9.58 -7.95 12.96
CA ASP A 234 10.40 -7.59 14.11
C ASP A 234 10.95 -6.17 13.98
N ARG A 235 11.33 -5.75 12.77
CA ARG A 235 11.73 -4.36 12.55
C ARG A 235 10.66 -3.37 13.02
N VAL A 236 9.37 -3.71 12.84
CA VAL A 236 8.27 -2.80 13.17
C VAL A 236 7.83 -2.92 14.62
N LEU A 237 7.64 -4.15 15.13
CA LEU A 237 6.96 -4.39 16.40
C LEU A 237 7.88 -4.65 17.61
N ARG A 238 9.20 -4.70 17.40
CA ARG A 238 10.15 -4.80 18.53
C ARG A 238 10.19 -3.50 19.33
N ASP A 239 10.75 -3.57 20.54
CA ASP A 239 11.10 -2.40 21.34
C ASP A 239 11.96 -1.42 20.52
N LYS A 240 11.64 -0.15 20.53
CA LYS A 240 12.24 0.90 19.69
C LYS A 240 12.17 0.59 18.19
N GLY A 241 11.15 -0.14 17.76
CA GLY A 241 10.89 -0.42 16.37
C GLY A 241 10.12 0.72 15.68
N SER A 242 9.86 0.52 14.38
CA SER A 242 9.17 1.52 13.56
C SER A 242 7.78 1.90 14.09
N VAL A 243 7.10 1.00 14.84
CA VAL A 243 5.75 1.26 15.36
C VAL A 243 5.69 2.49 16.25
N GLU A 244 6.73 2.76 17.05
CA GLU A 244 6.79 3.95 17.89
C GLU A 244 6.84 5.23 17.03
N ALA A 245 7.61 5.22 15.97
CA ALA A 245 7.65 6.32 15.01
C ALA A 245 6.33 6.50 14.27
N LEU A 246 5.61 5.41 13.99
CA LEU A 246 4.28 5.47 13.35
C LEU A 246 3.23 6.05 14.29
N LEU A 247 3.29 5.77 15.58
CA LEU A 247 2.36 6.27 16.62
C LEU A 247 2.69 7.69 17.09
N HIS A 248 3.87 8.19 16.75
CA HIS A 248 4.32 9.51 17.21
C HIS A 248 3.30 10.61 16.87
N GLY A 249 3.10 11.55 17.80
CA GLY A 249 2.11 12.63 17.63
C GLY A 249 0.65 12.21 17.84
N GLY A 250 0.38 11.06 18.47
CA GLY A 250 -0.96 10.59 18.81
C GLY A 250 -1.74 10.04 17.60
N ARG A 251 -1.03 9.56 16.57
CA ARG A 251 -1.64 8.93 15.38
C ARG A 251 -2.32 7.63 15.72
N SER A 252 -3.38 7.29 14.98
CA SER A 252 -3.90 5.94 14.96
C SER A 252 -3.20 5.11 13.87
N VAL A 253 -2.82 3.88 14.22
CA VAL A 253 -2.16 2.93 13.32
C VAL A 253 -2.96 1.64 13.30
N THR A 254 -3.48 1.26 12.14
CA THR A 254 -4.16 -0.02 11.95
C THR A 254 -3.36 -0.90 10.99
N ILE A 255 -3.07 -2.12 11.41
CA ILE A 255 -2.33 -3.12 10.63
C ILE A 255 -3.23 -4.32 10.43
N TYR A 256 -3.57 -4.62 9.19
CA TYR A 256 -4.30 -5.82 8.83
C TYR A 256 -3.35 -6.95 8.48
N SER A 257 -3.56 -8.10 9.07
CA SER A 257 -2.76 -9.31 8.86
C SER A 257 -3.64 -10.54 8.65
N SER A 258 -3.12 -11.53 7.92
CA SER A 258 -3.81 -12.81 7.71
C SER A 258 -2.80 -13.97 7.74
N HIS A 259 -3.15 -15.07 8.42
CA HIS A 259 -2.34 -16.29 8.37
C HIS A 259 -2.53 -17.06 7.06
N GLU A 260 -3.54 -16.71 6.27
CA GLU A 260 -3.83 -17.33 4.98
C GLU A 260 -3.25 -16.54 3.79
N ASP A 261 -2.59 -15.42 4.04
CA ASP A 261 -1.96 -14.61 2.99
C ASP A 261 -0.84 -15.38 2.27
N PHE A 262 -1.15 -15.91 1.10
CA PHE A 262 -0.22 -16.73 0.31
C PHE A 262 1.00 -15.94 -0.21
N PRO A 263 0.86 -14.73 -0.79
CA PRO A 263 1.99 -13.89 -1.17
C PRO A 263 2.95 -13.61 -0.03
N LEU A 264 2.47 -13.31 1.16
CA LEU A 264 3.33 -13.04 2.31
C LEU A 264 4.01 -14.29 2.86
N ARG A 265 3.37 -15.46 2.75
CA ARG A 265 4.04 -16.75 3.03
C ARG A 265 5.22 -16.98 2.08
N THR A 266 5.07 -16.61 0.82
CA THR A 266 6.16 -16.69 -0.18
C THR A 266 7.26 -15.67 0.12
N SER A 267 6.88 -14.42 0.40
CA SER A 267 7.82 -13.37 0.81
C SER A 267 8.64 -13.76 2.05
N ARG A 268 8.00 -14.36 3.05
CA ARG A 268 8.69 -14.88 4.24
C ARG A 268 9.76 -15.91 3.88
N ARG A 269 9.48 -16.83 2.97
CA ARG A 269 10.47 -17.84 2.51
C ARG A 269 11.69 -17.18 1.85
N LEU A 270 11.48 -16.10 1.11
CA LEU A 270 12.56 -15.36 0.44
C LEU A 270 13.41 -14.55 1.43
N HIS A 271 12.81 -13.99 2.47
CA HIS A 271 13.50 -13.12 3.42
C HIS A 271 13.95 -13.85 4.71
N GLY A 272 13.43 -15.03 4.99
CA GLY A 272 13.74 -15.80 6.18
C GLY A 272 13.01 -15.37 7.47
N TYR A 273 12.30 -14.23 7.45
CA TYR A 273 11.61 -13.64 8.61
C TYR A 273 10.14 -13.38 8.34
N SER A 274 9.32 -13.39 9.38
CA SER A 274 7.89 -13.14 9.29
C SER A 274 7.60 -11.73 8.79
N ARG A 275 6.54 -11.64 8.01
CA ARG A 275 6.06 -10.37 7.45
C ARG A 275 4.98 -9.79 8.34
N LEU A 276 4.95 -8.47 8.49
CA LEU A 276 4.02 -7.76 9.37
C LEU A 276 2.54 -8.04 9.02
N GLY A 277 2.23 -8.18 7.74
CA GLY A 277 0.87 -8.51 7.26
C GLY A 277 0.53 -10.02 7.33
N SER A 278 1.45 -10.87 7.85
CA SER A 278 1.19 -12.30 8.03
C SER A 278 1.12 -12.64 9.49
N SER A 279 0.00 -13.19 9.94
CA SER A 279 -0.17 -13.75 11.28
C SER A 279 0.34 -15.19 11.42
N ASP A 280 0.89 -15.79 10.36
CA ASP A 280 1.51 -17.11 10.39
C ASP A 280 3.03 -17.03 10.53
N CYS A 281 3.54 -17.30 11.71
CA CYS A 281 4.98 -17.36 11.97
C CYS A 281 5.50 -18.75 12.40
N ARG A 282 4.69 -19.81 12.27
CA ARG A 282 5.06 -21.19 12.69
C ARG A 282 6.34 -21.74 12.05
N TYR A 283 6.69 -21.23 10.87
CA TYR A 283 7.84 -21.67 10.08
C TYR A 283 8.92 -20.60 9.98
N SER A 284 8.93 -19.62 10.87
CA SER A 284 10.00 -18.63 10.91
C SER A 284 11.34 -19.29 11.28
N VAL A 285 12.43 -18.74 10.76
CA VAL A 285 13.79 -19.11 11.21
C VAL A 285 14.11 -18.55 12.60
N ASN A 286 13.42 -17.50 13.00
CA ASN A 286 13.50 -16.94 14.35
C ASN A 286 12.76 -17.84 15.33
N TYR A 287 13.45 -18.33 16.36
CA TYR A 287 12.88 -19.23 17.37
C TYR A 287 11.73 -18.56 18.15
N GLU A 288 11.89 -17.31 18.55
CA GLU A 288 10.86 -16.58 19.29
C GLU A 288 9.58 -16.39 18.47
N GLU A 289 9.72 -16.03 17.20
CA GLU A 289 8.57 -15.94 16.31
C GLU A 289 7.91 -17.32 16.11
N ARG A 290 8.71 -18.36 15.96
CA ARG A 290 8.21 -19.73 15.75
C ARG A 290 7.46 -20.23 16.98
N ASP A 291 7.91 -19.90 18.18
CA ASP A 291 7.22 -20.26 19.41
C ASP A 291 5.92 -19.47 19.56
N ARG A 292 5.92 -18.16 19.25
CA ARG A 292 4.69 -17.37 19.17
C ARG A 292 3.69 -17.96 18.16
N GLY A 293 4.15 -18.37 16.96
CA GLY A 293 3.31 -19.02 15.97
C GLY A 293 2.71 -20.33 16.43
N ARG A 294 3.47 -21.11 17.20
CA ARG A 294 3.00 -22.36 17.79
C ARG A 294 1.85 -22.14 18.77
N TYR A 295 1.84 -21.03 19.48
CA TYR A 295 0.78 -20.64 20.41
C TYR A 295 -0.31 -19.76 19.76
N GLY A 296 -0.24 -19.48 18.46
CA GLY A 296 -1.20 -18.63 17.76
C GLY A 296 -1.08 -17.14 18.04
N GLU A 297 0.09 -16.66 18.48
CA GLU A 297 0.29 -15.28 18.96
C GLU A 297 0.94 -14.34 17.94
N CYS A 298 1.15 -14.77 16.69
CA CYS A 298 1.82 -13.95 15.67
C CYS A 298 0.99 -12.76 15.14
N HIS A 299 -0.29 -12.70 15.50
CA HIS A 299 -1.14 -11.54 15.22
C HIS A 299 -1.11 -10.49 16.33
N LEU A 300 -0.37 -10.74 17.43
CA LEU A 300 -0.27 -9.82 18.54
C LEU A 300 0.92 -8.87 18.37
N GLY A 301 0.72 -7.61 18.73
CA GLY A 301 1.77 -6.60 18.85
C GLY A 301 1.80 -5.99 20.24
N PRO A 302 2.71 -5.04 20.50
CA PRO A 302 2.75 -4.33 21.78
C PRO A 302 1.41 -3.66 22.06
N ASP A 303 0.97 -3.67 23.32
CA ASP A 303 -0.25 -2.99 23.77
C ASP A 303 0.05 -1.49 23.90
N LEU A 304 -0.06 -0.77 22.80
CA LEU A 304 0.24 0.66 22.71
C LEU A 304 -1.02 1.45 22.33
N PRO A 305 -1.28 2.58 22.98
CA PRO A 305 -2.38 3.46 22.62
C PRO A 305 -2.30 3.86 21.13
N GLY A 306 -3.41 3.74 20.42
CA GLY A 306 -3.49 4.08 19.00
C GLY A 306 -3.07 2.96 18.04
N LEU A 307 -2.52 1.83 18.52
CA LEU A 307 -2.18 0.68 17.69
C LEU A 307 -3.32 -0.35 17.67
N SER A 308 -3.72 -0.76 16.47
CA SER A 308 -4.64 -1.88 16.25
C SER A 308 -4.02 -2.86 15.25
N ILE A 309 -3.70 -4.08 15.69
CA ILE A 309 -3.33 -5.17 14.79
C ILE A 309 -4.54 -6.08 14.67
N VAL A 310 -5.05 -6.22 13.43
CA VAL A 310 -6.31 -6.91 13.12
C VAL A 310 -6.02 -8.15 12.29
N GLU A 311 -6.32 -9.30 12.84
CA GLU A 311 -6.27 -10.59 12.14
C GLU A 311 -7.56 -10.79 11.36
N THR A 312 -7.47 -11.08 10.06
CA THR A 312 -8.60 -11.05 9.13
C THR A 312 -8.88 -12.38 8.44
N SER A 313 -8.19 -13.46 8.79
CA SER A 313 -8.33 -14.74 8.07
C SER A 313 -9.74 -15.30 8.10
N ASP A 314 -10.45 -15.10 9.21
CA ASP A 314 -11.81 -15.62 9.40
C ASP A 314 -12.90 -14.68 8.83
N ALA A 315 -12.51 -13.49 8.38
CA ALA A 315 -13.44 -12.53 7.79
C ALA A 315 -13.75 -12.81 6.32
N ALA A 316 -12.88 -13.54 5.64
CA ALA A 316 -12.97 -13.79 4.21
C ALA A 316 -13.75 -15.09 3.91
N SER A 317 -14.57 -15.05 2.86
CA SER A 317 -15.19 -16.20 2.27
C SER A 317 -14.38 -16.67 1.07
N GLY A 318 -13.62 -17.71 1.22
CA GLY A 318 -13.03 -18.47 0.11
C GLY A 318 -12.23 -17.64 -0.93
N GLY A 319 -11.09 -18.05 -1.29
CA GLY A 319 -10.22 -17.44 -2.29
C GLY A 319 -8.79 -17.89 -2.06
N PHE A 320 -8.06 -18.13 -3.12
CA PHE A 320 -6.70 -18.72 -3.00
C PHE A 320 -5.64 -17.71 -2.55
N ASN A 321 -5.83 -16.41 -2.83
CA ASN A 321 -4.77 -15.43 -2.69
C ASN A 321 -4.75 -14.69 -1.35
N ARG A 322 -5.89 -14.35 -0.82
CA ARG A 322 -6.12 -13.72 0.50
C ARG A 322 -5.27 -12.48 0.85
N HIS A 323 -4.59 -11.92 -0.14
CA HIS A 323 -3.67 -10.79 0.05
C HIS A 323 -4.36 -9.43 0.03
N SER A 324 -5.56 -9.38 -0.50
CA SER A 324 -6.34 -8.14 -0.69
C SER A 324 -7.73 -8.21 -0.05
N ASP A 325 -7.99 -9.19 0.80
CA ASP A 325 -9.32 -9.46 1.38
C ASP A 325 -9.95 -8.24 2.05
N VAL A 326 -9.14 -7.40 2.70
CA VAL A 326 -9.61 -6.14 3.32
C VAL A 326 -10.27 -5.20 2.30
N PHE A 327 -9.83 -5.24 1.04
CA PHE A 327 -10.41 -4.41 -0.03
C PHE A 327 -11.50 -5.14 -0.81
N ASP A 328 -11.42 -6.46 -0.89
CA ASP A 328 -12.18 -7.25 -1.85
C ASP A 328 -13.41 -7.92 -1.21
N THR A 329 -13.41 -8.12 0.12
CA THR A 329 -14.56 -8.70 0.85
C THR A 329 -15.46 -7.62 1.45
N CYS A 330 -16.74 -7.97 1.63
CA CYS A 330 -17.72 -7.09 2.28
C CYS A 330 -17.25 -6.70 3.70
N ILE A 331 -16.88 -7.69 4.52
CA ILE A 331 -16.46 -7.47 5.91
C ILE A 331 -15.17 -6.64 5.99
N GLY A 332 -14.19 -6.95 5.13
CA GLY A 332 -12.95 -6.20 5.06
C GLY A 332 -13.19 -4.72 4.71
N ARG A 333 -14.03 -4.47 3.69
CA ARG A 333 -14.39 -3.09 3.31
C ARG A 333 -15.17 -2.36 4.40
N ALA A 334 -16.09 -3.04 5.07
CA ALA A 334 -16.85 -2.44 6.16
C ALA A 334 -15.96 -2.04 7.34
N ASP A 335 -15.03 -2.92 7.71
CA ASP A 335 -14.08 -2.65 8.78
C ASP A 335 -13.10 -1.52 8.38
N LEU A 336 -12.56 -1.56 7.17
CA LEU A 336 -11.70 -0.49 6.64
C LEU A 336 -12.45 0.86 6.59
N LYS A 337 -13.72 0.87 6.17
CA LYS A 337 -14.57 2.07 6.18
C LYS A 337 -14.67 2.64 7.60
N ALA A 338 -15.00 1.81 8.59
CA ALA A 338 -15.12 2.26 9.97
C ALA A 338 -13.80 2.88 10.48
N VAL A 339 -12.65 2.28 10.14
CA VAL A 339 -11.33 2.86 10.47
C VAL A 339 -11.09 4.19 9.77
N LEU A 340 -11.43 4.30 8.49
CA LEU A 340 -11.27 5.54 7.72
C LEU A 340 -12.13 6.68 8.27
N THR A 341 -13.33 6.38 8.74
CA THR A 341 -14.33 7.37 9.19
C THR A 341 -14.39 7.54 10.73
N ASP A 342 -13.45 6.92 11.46
CA ASP A 342 -13.41 6.92 12.93
C ASP A 342 -14.71 6.38 13.58
N GLU A 343 -15.40 5.47 12.88
CA GLU A 343 -16.55 4.77 13.41
C GLU A 343 -16.12 3.63 14.37
N PRO A 344 -16.92 3.32 15.38
CA PRO A 344 -16.67 2.15 16.24
C PRO A 344 -16.63 0.85 15.45
N THR A 345 -15.79 -0.09 15.88
CA THR A 345 -15.66 -1.43 15.31
C THR A 345 -16.03 -2.51 16.33
N PRO A 346 -17.31 -2.58 16.81
CA PRO A 346 -17.73 -3.48 17.88
C PRO A 346 -17.59 -4.97 17.51
N TRP A 347 -17.55 -5.28 16.22
CA TRP A 347 -17.33 -6.62 15.68
C TRP A 347 -15.89 -7.11 15.76
N ARG A 348 -14.93 -6.27 16.18
CA ARG A 348 -13.56 -6.71 16.45
C ARG A 348 -13.47 -7.32 17.84
N GLU A 349 -13.14 -8.59 17.88
CA GLU A 349 -12.87 -9.29 19.14
C GLU A 349 -11.46 -8.96 19.63
N ARG A 350 -11.35 -8.27 20.76
CA ARG A 350 -10.04 -8.03 21.38
C ARG A 350 -9.47 -9.32 21.93
N VAL A 351 -8.24 -9.61 21.59
CA VAL A 351 -7.50 -10.72 22.19
C VAL A 351 -7.00 -10.28 23.56
N GLU A 352 -7.23 -11.09 24.59
CA GLU A 352 -6.77 -10.80 25.95
C GLU A 352 -5.27 -10.53 25.96
N PRO A 353 -4.83 -9.43 26.58
CA PRO A 353 -3.43 -9.08 26.63
C PRO A 353 -2.60 -10.17 27.32
N ARG A 354 -1.49 -10.53 26.67
CA ARG A 354 -0.53 -11.49 27.22
C ARG A 354 0.89 -10.97 27.03
N ASP A 355 1.66 -10.95 28.08
CA ASP A 355 3.05 -10.46 28.08
C ASP A 355 3.21 -9.08 27.43
N GLY A 356 2.27 -8.14 27.73
CA GLY A 356 2.25 -6.80 27.16
C GLY A 356 1.91 -6.74 25.67
N ARG A 357 1.30 -7.80 25.12
CA ARG A 357 0.89 -7.91 23.73
C ARG A 357 -0.61 -8.11 23.61
N THR A 358 -1.20 -7.48 22.62
CA THR A 358 -2.63 -7.61 22.28
C THR A 358 -2.85 -7.48 20.77
N GLY A 359 -4.07 -7.69 20.33
CA GLY A 359 -4.52 -7.55 18.96
C GLY A 359 -6.03 -7.74 18.87
N TYR A 360 -6.52 -7.77 17.66
CA TYR A 360 -7.95 -7.97 17.38
C TYR A 360 -8.14 -9.09 16.37
N ARG A 361 -9.25 -9.79 16.48
CA ARG A 361 -9.73 -10.72 15.45
C ARG A 361 -10.98 -10.14 14.80
N LEU A 362 -11.01 -10.19 13.49
CA LEU A 362 -12.17 -9.85 12.69
C LEU A 362 -12.73 -11.15 12.11
N THR A 363 -13.82 -11.64 12.70
CA THR A 363 -14.46 -12.87 12.26
C THR A 363 -15.79 -12.57 11.56
N ARG A 364 -16.20 -13.45 10.65
CA ARG A 364 -17.50 -13.36 10.00
C ARG A 364 -18.63 -13.41 11.03
N ALA A 365 -18.56 -14.35 11.95
CA ALA A 365 -19.59 -14.53 12.96
C ALA A 365 -19.80 -13.29 13.85
N ALA A 366 -18.70 -12.67 14.32
CA ALA A 366 -18.78 -11.44 15.12
C ALA A 366 -19.35 -10.27 14.32
N TYR A 367 -18.95 -10.14 13.05
CA TYR A 367 -19.47 -9.09 12.18
C TYR A 367 -20.97 -9.24 11.92
N GLU A 368 -21.40 -10.44 11.52
CA GLU A 368 -22.81 -10.73 11.18
C GLU A 368 -23.74 -10.60 12.40
N ALA A 369 -23.24 -10.90 13.61
CA ALA A 369 -23.97 -10.66 14.84
C ALA A 369 -24.27 -9.18 15.09
N GLU A 370 -23.37 -8.28 14.68
CA GLU A 370 -23.50 -6.83 14.90
C GLU A 370 -24.18 -6.09 13.72
N ARG A 371 -23.98 -6.55 12.50
CA ARG A 371 -24.36 -5.83 11.28
C ARG A 371 -25.28 -6.60 10.33
N GLY A 372 -25.51 -7.90 10.58
CA GLY A 372 -26.24 -8.78 9.69
C GLY A 372 -25.41 -9.33 8.54
N ASP A 373 -26.07 -10.02 7.62
CA ASP A 373 -25.42 -10.70 6.50
C ASP A 373 -24.56 -9.75 5.66
N CYS A 374 -23.41 -10.27 5.25
CA CYS A 374 -22.45 -9.57 4.43
C CYS A 374 -22.11 -10.45 3.22
N PRO A 375 -22.92 -10.39 2.15
CA PRO A 375 -22.65 -11.18 0.94
C PRO A 375 -21.33 -10.71 0.31
N ASP A 376 -20.51 -11.70 -0.08
CA ASP A 376 -19.26 -11.47 -0.84
C ASP A 376 -19.48 -11.65 -2.34
#